data_333c8fdf7e237be695c5327b0583b2ea
#
_entry.id   333c8fdf7e237be695c5327b0583b2ea
#
_cell.length_a   1.000
_cell.length_b   1.000
_cell.length_c   1.000
_cell.angle_alpha   90.00
_cell.angle_beta   90.00
_cell.angle_gamma   90.00
#
_symmetry.space_group_name_H-M   'P 1'
#
loop_
_entity.id
_entity.type
_entity.pdbx_description
1 polymer ?
#
loop_
_entity_poly.entity_id
_entity_poly.type
_entity_poly.pdbx_seq_one_letter_code
_entity_poly.pdbx_strand_id
1 'polypeptide(L)'
;LDIAKAFAANVINGGSGNLIICGSVGTGKTLLASAICEAVIAKKTCRMIRVIDLVRKIKETWSRGSDISEQQIIDQFASVDLLVLDEVGIQFGTDTEKLFLFDVIDLRYQRNLPTVLISNLAVEDIANAVGSRVVDRLRENGGKYIAMKWDSKRK
;
A
#
# COMPACT_ATOMS: atom_id res chain seq x y z
N LEU A 1 -9.28 -15.25 -5.00
CA LEU A 1 -8.84 -15.75 -3.69
C LEU A 1 -7.45 -16.40 -3.78
N ASP A 2 -7.17 -17.19 -4.82
CA ASP A 2 -5.91 -17.93 -4.96
C ASP A 2 -4.69 -17.02 -5.11
N ILE A 3 -4.82 -15.91 -5.84
CA ILE A 3 -3.77 -14.87 -5.94
C ILE A 3 -3.41 -14.32 -4.56
N ALA A 4 -4.42 -14.03 -3.72
CA ALA A 4 -4.19 -13.49 -2.38
C ALA A 4 -3.49 -14.51 -1.45
N LYS A 5 -3.90 -15.77 -1.50
CA LYS A 5 -3.25 -16.86 -0.75
C LYS A 5 -1.81 -17.09 -1.20
N ALA A 6 -1.59 -17.14 -2.52
CA ALA A 6 -0.25 -17.29 -3.08
C ALA A 6 0.65 -16.09 -2.74
N PHE A 7 0.10 -14.88 -2.73
CA PHE A 7 0.83 -13.69 -2.31
C PHE A 7 1.22 -13.75 -0.83
N ALA A 8 0.28 -14.07 0.07
CA ALA A 8 0.59 -14.21 1.49
C ALA A 8 1.66 -15.28 1.76
N ALA A 9 1.57 -16.43 1.11
CA ALA A 9 2.60 -17.47 1.20
C ALA A 9 3.97 -17.00 0.70
N ASN A 10 4.01 -16.25 -0.41
CA ASN A 10 5.23 -15.67 -0.93
C ASN A 10 5.89 -14.71 0.08
N VAL A 11 5.10 -13.82 0.69
CA VAL A 11 5.59 -12.87 1.73
C VAL A 11 6.15 -13.63 2.93
N ILE A 12 5.44 -14.63 3.42
CA ILE A 12 5.88 -15.47 4.57
C ILE A 12 7.23 -16.12 4.27
N ASN A 13 7.45 -16.55 3.05
CA ASN A 13 8.69 -17.19 2.61
C ASN A 13 9.81 -16.19 2.22
N GLY A 14 9.60 -14.90 2.45
CA GLY A 14 10.61 -13.86 2.15
C GLY A 14 10.69 -13.48 0.68
N GLY A 15 9.67 -13.81 -0.13
CA GLY A 15 9.60 -13.42 -1.52
C GLY A 15 9.26 -11.94 -1.69
N SER A 16 9.66 -11.39 -2.83
CA SER A 16 9.31 -10.05 -3.30
C SER A 16 8.03 -10.07 -4.16
N GLY A 17 7.63 -8.91 -4.60
CA GLY A 17 6.46 -8.69 -5.46
C GLY A 17 5.37 -7.92 -4.74
N ASN A 18 4.56 -7.24 -5.52
CA ASN A 18 3.51 -6.35 -5.00
C ASN A 18 2.13 -6.85 -5.41
N LEU A 19 1.09 -6.38 -4.72
CA LEU A 19 -0.29 -6.69 -5.03
C LEU A 19 -1.12 -5.41 -5.10
N ILE A 20 -1.79 -5.18 -6.21
CA ILE A 20 -2.76 -4.09 -6.34
C ILE A 20 -4.17 -4.69 -6.30
N ILE A 21 -4.99 -4.22 -5.37
CA ILE A 21 -6.40 -4.63 -5.21
C ILE A 21 -7.26 -3.42 -5.57
N CYS A 22 -8.01 -3.51 -6.65
CA CYS A 22 -8.86 -2.43 -7.12
C CYS A 22 -10.31 -2.88 -7.33
N GLY A 23 -11.23 -1.93 -7.35
CA GLY A 23 -12.66 -2.18 -7.55
C GLY A 23 -13.52 -1.17 -6.80
N SER A 24 -14.82 -1.15 -7.07
CA SER A 24 -15.78 -0.20 -6.49
C SER A 24 -15.84 -0.29 -4.95
N VAL A 25 -16.44 0.73 -4.34
CA VAL A 25 -16.66 0.77 -2.89
C VAL A 25 -17.55 -0.40 -2.46
N GLY A 26 -17.23 -0.99 -1.30
CA GLY A 26 -18.05 -2.07 -0.72
C GLY A 26 -17.80 -3.47 -1.29
N THR A 27 -16.82 -3.65 -2.17
CA THR A 27 -16.51 -4.97 -2.77
C THR A 27 -15.67 -5.89 -1.86
N GLY A 28 -15.19 -5.42 -0.69
CA GLY A 28 -14.45 -6.24 0.26
C GLY A 28 -12.92 -6.19 0.11
N LYS A 29 -12.38 -5.19 -0.58
CA LYS A 29 -10.91 -5.03 -0.78
C LYS A 29 -10.14 -4.98 0.53
N THR A 30 -10.58 -4.11 1.45
CA THR A 30 -9.98 -3.95 2.78
C THR A 30 -10.06 -5.25 3.58
N LEU A 31 -11.18 -5.98 3.51
CA LEU A 31 -11.34 -7.29 4.15
C LEU A 31 -10.35 -8.31 3.60
N LEU A 32 -10.18 -8.38 2.28
CA LEU A 32 -9.19 -9.27 1.66
C LEU A 32 -7.77 -8.93 2.10
N ALA A 33 -7.41 -7.66 2.13
CA ALA A 33 -6.10 -7.22 2.58
C ALA A 33 -5.87 -7.49 4.09
N SER A 34 -6.91 -7.31 4.91
CA SER A 34 -6.84 -7.68 6.33
C SER A 34 -6.60 -9.19 6.53
N ALA A 35 -7.24 -10.04 5.74
CA ALA A 35 -7.00 -11.48 5.77
C ALA A 35 -5.56 -11.85 5.34
N ILE A 36 -4.99 -11.12 4.37
CA ILE A 36 -3.57 -11.27 4.01
C ILE A 36 -2.68 -10.88 5.19
N CYS A 37 -2.93 -9.73 5.82
CA CYS A 37 -2.18 -9.29 7.00
C CYS A 37 -2.24 -10.31 8.14
N GLU A 38 -3.44 -10.83 8.44
CA GLU A 38 -3.65 -11.84 9.48
C GLU A 38 -2.82 -13.10 9.22
N ALA A 39 -2.77 -13.56 7.98
CA ALA A 39 -1.95 -14.71 7.61
C ALA A 39 -0.45 -14.44 7.75
N VAL A 40 -0.01 -13.22 7.46
CA VAL A 40 1.41 -12.84 7.45
C VAL A 40 1.95 -12.53 8.85
N ILE A 41 1.15 -11.86 9.71
CA ILE A 41 1.60 -11.32 11.00
C ILE A 41 2.06 -12.40 11.99
N ALA A 42 1.65 -13.63 11.78
CA ALA A 42 2.11 -14.78 12.61
C ALA A 42 3.62 -15.07 12.45
N LYS A 43 4.25 -14.60 11.36
CA LYS A 43 5.65 -14.91 11.03
C LYS A 43 6.47 -13.69 10.60
N LYS A 44 5.83 -12.58 10.27
CA LYS A 44 6.44 -11.39 9.67
C LYS A 44 5.82 -10.12 10.25
N THR A 45 6.56 -9.02 10.17
CA THR A 45 6.02 -7.71 10.52
C THR A 45 5.07 -7.22 9.42
N CYS A 46 3.88 -6.76 9.83
CA CYS A 46 2.87 -6.25 8.91
C CYS A 46 2.29 -4.94 9.43
N ARG A 47 2.09 -3.98 8.56
CA ARG A 47 1.35 -2.74 8.84
C ARG A 47 0.33 -2.46 7.76
N MET A 48 -0.83 -1.97 8.18
CA MET A 48 -1.88 -1.48 7.30
C MET A 48 -2.23 -0.05 7.71
N ILE A 49 -2.27 0.86 6.73
CA ILE A 49 -2.57 2.27 6.96
C ILE A 49 -3.30 2.85 5.74
N ARG A 50 -4.24 3.77 5.97
CA ARG A 50 -4.78 4.59 4.89
C ARG A 50 -3.71 5.60 4.47
N VAL A 51 -3.61 5.84 3.17
CA VAL A 51 -2.58 6.77 2.65
C VAL A 51 -2.74 8.17 3.24
N ILE A 52 -3.97 8.64 3.44
CA ILE A 52 -4.20 9.95 4.08
C ILE A 52 -3.65 10.03 5.51
N ASP A 53 -3.71 8.93 6.27
CA ASP A 53 -3.19 8.89 7.64
C ASP A 53 -1.66 8.81 7.66
N LEU A 54 -1.06 8.12 6.69
CA LEU A 54 0.39 8.14 6.48
C LEU A 54 0.89 9.57 6.20
N VAL A 55 0.23 10.26 5.28
CA VAL A 55 0.57 11.66 4.94
C VAL A 55 0.41 12.58 6.16
N ARG A 56 -0.65 12.41 6.94
CA ARG A 56 -0.85 13.19 8.20
C ARG A 56 0.27 12.94 9.18
N LYS A 57 0.67 11.70 9.42
CA LYS A 57 1.79 11.35 10.31
C LYS A 57 3.10 12.01 9.86
N ILE A 58 3.37 12.04 8.58
CA ILE A 58 4.56 12.71 8.04
C ILE A 58 4.47 14.21 8.29
N LYS A 59 3.33 14.85 7.98
CA LYS A 59 3.14 16.29 8.19
C LYS A 59 3.17 16.71 9.66
N GLU A 60 2.75 15.85 10.58
CA GLU A 60 2.85 16.10 12.03
C GLU A 60 4.28 16.31 12.50
N THR A 61 5.27 15.74 11.81
CA THR A 61 6.70 15.97 12.11
C THR A 61 7.17 17.39 11.84
N TRP A 62 6.41 18.20 11.10
CA TRP A 62 6.74 19.59 10.79
C TRP A 62 6.37 20.56 11.91
N SER A 63 5.63 20.10 12.92
CA SER A 63 5.27 20.93 14.06
C SER A 63 6.50 21.25 14.92
N ARG A 64 6.53 22.48 15.50
CA ARG A 64 7.59 22.87 16.42
C ARG A 64 7.62 21.95 17.63
N GLY A 65 8.79 21.39 17.94
CA GLY A 65 8.99 20.48 19.07
C GLY A 65 8.72 19.00 18.78
N SER A 66 8.56 18.62 17.51
CA SER A 66 8.54 17.22 17.16
C SER A 66 9.91 16.58 17.36
N ASP A 67 9.96 15.51 18.16
CA ASP A 67 11.18 14.72 18.38
C ASP A 67 11.42 13.69 17.26
N ILE A 68 10.45 13.55 16.32
CA ILE A 68 10.46 12.57 15.25
C ILE A 68 10.57 13.32 13.92
N SER A 69 11.54 12.92 13.09
CA SER A 69 11.72 13.47 11.75
C SER A 69 10.77 12.79 10.71
N GLU A 70 10.54 13.50 9.62
CA GLU A 70 9.84 12.98 8.45
C GLU A 70 10.46 11.66 7.97
N GLN A 71 11.80 11.61 7.85
CA GLN A 71 12.52 10.42 7.42
C GLN A 71 12.30 9.23 8.37
N GLN A 72 12.22 9.47 9.68
CA GLN A 72 11.95 8.40 10.65
C GLN A 72 10.56 7.79 10.46
N ILE A 73 9.54 8.61 10.15
CA ILE A 73 8.20 8.08 9.81
C ILE A 73 8.24 7.29 8.51
N ILE A 74 8.87 7.82 7.45
CA ILE A 74 9.01 7.12 6.18
C ILE A 74 9.70 5.76 6.38
N ASP A 75 10.83 5.73 7.10
CA ASP A 75 11.57 4.48 7.38
C ASP A 75 10.76 3.49 8.21
N GLN A 76 9.95 3.96 9.14
CA GLN A 76 9.07 3.11 9.96
C GLN A 76 8.08 2.31 9.10
N PHE A 77 7.53 2.91 8.06
CA PHE A 77 6.61 2.22 7.13
C PHE A 77 7.35 1.49 6.00
N ALA A 78 8.51 2.00 5.60
CA ALA A 78 9.32 1.38 4.56
C ALA A 78 10.04 0.09 5.00
N SER A 79 10.18 -0.17 6.32
CA SER A 79 10.99 -1.27 6.85
C SER A 79 10.22 -2.54 7.24
N VAL A 80 8.88 -2.48 7.36
CA VAL A 80 8.08 -3.68 7.69
C VAL A 80 8.09 -4.69 6.54
N ASP A 81 7.98 -5.98 6.86
CA ASP A 81 7.99 -7.04 5.85
C ASP A 81 6.83 -6.90 4.86
N LEU A 82 5.63 -6.59 5.34
CA LEU A 82 4.46 -6.29 4.51
C LEU A 82 3.85 -4.95 4.88
N LEU A 83 3.68 -4.07 3.90
CA LEU A 83 2.94 -2.82 4.03
C LEU A 83 1.66 -2.89 3.19
N VAL A 84 0.52 -2.56 3.81
CA VAL A 84 -0.75 -2.38 3.12
C VAL A 84 -1.14 -0.90 3.14
N LEU A 85 -1.26 -0.31 1.95
CA LEU A 85 -1.68 1.07 1.74
C LEU A 85 -3.13 1.07 1.26
N ASP A 86 -4.06 1.51 2.11
CA ASP A 86 -5.49 1.55 1.81
C ASP A 86 -5.96 2.93 1.35
N GLU A 87 -7.07 2.96 0.64
CA GLU A 87 -7.71 4.18 0.11
C GLU A 87 -6.80 5.02 -0.79
N VAL A 88 -5.96 4.37 -1.59
CA VAL A 88 -5.05 5.05 -2.52
C VAL A 88 -5.84 5.71 -3.65
N GLY A 89 -5.51 6.96 -3.94
CA GLY A 89 -6.13 7.75 -5.02
C GLY A 89 -7.32 8.60 -4.60
N ILE A 90 -7.75 8.53 -3.33
CA ILE A 90 -8.72 9.46 -2.76
C ILE A 90 -7.94 10.67 -2.23
N GLN A 91 -7.94 11.79 -2.96
CA GLN A 91 -7.44 13.09 -2.51
C GLN A 91 -5.91 13.23 -2.31
N PHE A 92 -5.11 12.97 -3.34
CA PHE A 92 -3.80 13.61 -3.40
C PHE A 92 -3.98 15.05 -3.91
N GLY A 93 -4.05 16.02 -2.98
CA GLY A 93 -4.23 17.43 -3.32
C GLY A 93 -2.94 18.12 -3.76
N THR A 94 -1.76 17.59 -3.42
CA THR A 94 -0.48 18.24 -3.68
C THR A 94 0.57 17.27 -4.19
N ASP A 95 1.56 17.81 -4.96
CA ASP A 95 2.71 17.05 -5.43
C ASP A 95 3.57 16.51 -4.27
N THR A 96 3.60 17.21 -3.14
CA THR A 96 4.30 16.79 -1.92
C THR A 96 3.72 15.49 -1.35
N GLU A 97 2.41 15.34 -1.35
CA GLU A 97 1.74 14.10 -0.87
C GLU A 97 2.05 12.91 -1.76
N LYS A 98 2.09 13.13 -3.08
CA LYS A 98 2.52 12.12 -4.05
C LYS A 98 3.98 11.74 -3.86
N LEU A 99 4.83 12.71 -3.52
CA LEU A 99 6.25 12.47 -3.22
C LEU A 99 6.42 11.57 -1.99
N PHE A 100 5.69 11.81 -0.90
CA PHE A 100 5.76 10.96 0.30
C PHE A 100 5.38 9.51 -0.01
N LEU A 101 4.32 9.31 -0.78
CA LEU A 101 3.93 7.96 -1.20
C LEU A 101 5.01 7.31 -2.06
N PHE A 102 5.58 8.07 -2.98
CA PHE A 102 6.68 7.58 -3.82
C PHE A 102 7.88 7.19 -2.97
N ASP A 103 8.31 8.02 -2.01
CA ASP A 103 9.48 7.75 -1.16
C ASP A 103 9.32 6.44 -0.38
N VAL A 104 8.14 6.21 0.22
CA VAL A 104 7.86 4.95 0.93
C VAL A 104 7.91 3.76 -0.02
N ILE A 105 7.28 3.85 -1.19
CA ILE A 105 7.21 2.74 -2.15
C ILE A 105 8.57 2.49 -2.79
N ASP A 106 9.33 3.53 -3.13
CA ASP A 106 10.66 3.38 -3.73
C ASP A 106 11.67 2.76 -2.76
N LEU A 107 11.67 3.15 -1.49
CA LEU A 107 12.49 2.52 -0.45
C LEU A 107 12.13 1.04 -0.29
N ARG A 108 10.85 0.68 -0.30
CA ARG A 108 10.41 -0.71 -0.23
C ARG A 108 10.82 -1.50 -1.46
N TYR A 109 10.71 -0.89 -2.64
CA TYR A 109 11.18 -1.47 -3.89
C TYR A 109 12.68 -1.78 -3.83
N GLN A 110 13.52 -0.83 -3.39
CA GLN A 110 14.96 -1.01 -3.24
C GLN A 110 15.32 -2.14 -2.26
N ARG A 111 14.50 -2.34 -1.23
CA ARG A 111 14.66 -3.38 -0.21
C ARG A 111 13.99 -4.71 -0.58
N ASN A 112 13.38 -4.82 -1.75
CA ASN A 112 12.57 -5.97 -2.19
C ASN A 112 11.47 -6.37 -1.21
N LEU A 113 10.86 -5.39 -0.53
CA LEU A 113 9.78 -5.60 0.43
C LEU A 113 8.41 -5.48 -0.22
N PRO A 114 7.55 -6.50 -0.09
CA PRO A 114 6.23 -6.52 -0.70
C PRO A 114 5.29 -5.43 -0.18
N THR A 115 4.51 -4.84 -1.09
CA THR A 115 3.50 -3.84 -0.77
C THR A 115 2.15 -4.24 -1.37
N VAL A 116 1.08 -4.11 -0.57
CA VAL A 116 -0.31 -4.18 -1.07
C VAL A 116 -0.85 -2.77 -1.20
N LEU A 117 -1.40 -2.44 -2.36
CA LEU A 117 -2.07 -1.18 -2.62
C LEU A 117 -3.55 -1.43 -2.88
N ILE A 118 -4.42 -0.73 -2.15
CA ILE A 118 -5.87 -0.83 -2.29
C ILE A 118 -6.43 0.48 -2.84
N SER A 119 -7.22 0.41 -3.89
CA SER A 119 -7.82 1.58 -4.52
C SER A 119 -9.28 1.32 -4.95
N ASN A 120 -10.09 2.38 -4.90
CA ASN A 120 -11.42 2.39 -5.52
C ASN A 120 -11.37 2.78 -7.01
N LEU A 121 -10.22 3.21 -7.49
CA LEU A 121 -10.00 3.56 -8.89
C LEU A 121 -9.81 2.31 -9.74
N ALA A 122 -10.11 2.43 -11.04
CA ALA A 122 -9.66 1.45 -12.01
C ALA A 122 -8.12 1.46 -12.11
N VAL A 123 -7.53 0.34 -12.53
CA VAL A 123 -6.06 0.20 -12.61
C VAL A 123 -5.43 1.29 -13.47
N GLU A 124 -6.12 1.67 -14.54
CA GLU A 124 -5.69 2.68 -15.50
C GLU A 124 -5.63 4.08 -14.88
N ASP A 125 -6.52 4.37 -13.92
CA ASP A 125 -6.64 5.67 -13.27
C ASP A 125 -5.70 5.83 -12.07
N ILE A 126 -5.19 4.74 -11.52
CA ILE A 126 -4.27 4.78 -10.38
C ILE A 126 -3.01 5.57 -10.72
N ALA A 127 -2.44 5.38 -11.92
CA ALA A 127 -1.25 6.09 -12.35
C ALA A 127 -1.45 7.62 -12.41
N ASN A 128 -2.64 8.07 -12.81
CA ASN A 128 -2.98 9.50 -12.82
C ASN A 128 -3.10 10.07 -11.40
N ALA A 129 -3.61 9.27 -10.47
CA ALA A 129 -3.83 9.71 -9.08
C ALA A 129 -2.53 9.77 -8.27
N VAL A 130 -1.66 8.78 -8.39
CA VAL A 130 -0.47 8.63 -7.53
C VAL A 130 0.85 8.90 -8.25
N GLY A 131 0.83 9.03 -9.56
CA GLY A 131 2.00 9.16 -10.42
C GLY A 131 2.45 7.83 -11.04
N SER A 132 2.93 7.90 -12.28
CA SER A 132 3.37 6.73 -13.05
C SER A 132 4.52 5.97 -12.37
N ARG A 133 5.45 6.68 -11.75
CA ARG A 133 6.60 6.08 -11.05
C ARG A 133 6.18 5.12 -9.93
N VAL A 134 5.15 5.47 -9.17
CA VAL A 134 4.60 4.58 -8.12
C VAL A 134 4.08 3.28 -8.73
N VAL A 135 3.32 3.40 -9.81
CA VAL A 135 2.75 2.22 -10.49
C VAL A 135 3.84 1.37 -11.14
N ASP A 136 4.87 1.97 -11.70
CA ASP A 136 6.01 1.25 -12.27
C ASP A 136 6.72 0.41 -11.20
N ARG A 137 7.01 1.00 -10.03
CA ARG A 137 7.62 0.27 -8.90
C ARG A 137 6.74 -0.90 -8.42
N LEU A 138 5.42 -0.73 -8.42
CA LEU A 138 4.50 -1.77 -7.99
C LEU A 138 4.33 -2.90 -9.02
N ARG A 139 4.56 -2.62 -10.30
CA ARG A 139 4.50 -3.62 -11.40
C ARG A 139 5.76 -4.45 -11.51
N GLU A 140 6.89 -3.85 -11.20
CA GLU A 140 8.18 -4.54 -11.24
C GLU A 140 8.23 -5.69 -10.21
N ASN A 141 9.18 -6.61 -10.36
CA ASN A 141 9.37 -7.76 -9.47
C ASN A 141 8.15 -8.70 -9.33
N GLY A 142 7.35 -8.82 -10.39
CA GLY A 142 6.22 -9.76 -10.40
C GLY A 142 4.94 -9.23 -9.75
N GLY A 143 4.73 -7.92 -9.78
CA GLY A 143 3.51 -7.29 -9.28
C GLY A 143 2.24 -7.88 -9.90
N LYS A 144 1.25 -8.17 -9.05
CA LYS A 144 -0.04 -8.78 -9.44
C LYS A 144 -1.20 -7.84 -9.20
N TYR A 145 -2.31 -8.10 -9.88
CA TYR A 145 -3.54 -7.34 -9.77
C TYR A 145 -4.72 -8.24 -9.39
N ILE A 146 -5.57 -7.73 -8.49
CA ILE A 146 -6.90 -8.28 -8.23
C ILE A 146 -7.91 -7.18 -8.51
N ALA A 147 -8.72 -7.35 -9.56
CA ALA A 147 -9.84 -6.46 -9.85
C ALA A 147 -11.13 -7.08 -9.30
N MET A 148 -11.76 -6.41 -8.34
CA MET A 148 -13.03 -6.83 -7.75
C MET A 148 -14.18 -6.17 -8.52
N LYS A 149 -14.77 -6.90 -9.47
CA LYS A 149 -15.77 -6.39 -10.44
C LYS A 149 -17.22 -6.76 -10.10
N TRP A 150 -17.54 -6.99 -8.86
CA TRP A 150 -18.90 -7.28 -8.41
C TRP A 150 -19.52 -6.12 -7.63
N ASP A 151 -20.84 -6.16 -7.47
CA ASP A 151 -21.59 -5.14 -6.76
C ASP A 151 -21.24 -5.07 -5.28
N SER A 152 -21.47 -3.89 -4.69
CA SER A 152 -21.26 -3.66 -3.26
C SER A 152 -22.04 -4.68 -2.43
N LYS A 153 -21.36 -5.30 -1.47
CA LYS A 153 -21.98 -6.19 -0.48
C LYS A 153 -22.42 -5.47 0.79
N ARG A 154 -22.27 -4.14 0.84
CA ARG A 154 -22.84 -3.33 1.92
C ARG A 154 -24.33 -3.16 1.66
N LYS A 155 -25.16 -3.69 2.55
CA LYS A 155 -26.59 -3.39 2.65
C LYS A 155 -26.79 -2.14 3.48
#